data_94aff858030839e92fc7030e2667b6ed
#
_entry.id   94aff858030839e92fc7030e2667b6ed
#
_cell.length_a   1.000
_cell.length_b   1.000
_cell.length_c   1.000
_cell.angle_alpha   90.00
_cell.angle_beta   90.00
_cell.angle_gamma   90.00
#
_symmetry.space_group_name_H-M   'P 1'
#
loop_
_entity.id
_entity.type
_entity.pdbx_description
1 polymer ?
#
loop_
_entity_poly.entity_id
_entity_poly.type
_entity_poly.pdbx_seq_one_letter_code
_entity_poly.pdbx_strand_id
1 'polypeptide(L)'
;PCQSSAASDVYKRQTLTGLIVGWFISAITEYYTGLGKKPVLEIVQKSSTGSATNIIAGLATGMISTFGSVILFAAAIWAAYAFAGFYGVALSASAMMATTGMQLAIDAFGPISDNAGGVAEMSGQDPIVRERTDILDSVGNTTAATGKGFAIASAALTSLALFAAYVTFTGIEGINIFKAPVLAMLFVGGMVPVVFSALAMNAVGKAAMEMVYEVRRQFKEIPGIMKGKAKPEYDKCVDISTKASLKEMMLPGILTIGTPIIITVLPMFFGLDNQLIAEMLGGYMAGVTVSGVLWAIFQNNAGGAWDNAKKSFEAGVEINGEMTFKGSDAHKASVTGDTVGDPFKDTSG
;
A
#
# COMPACT_ATOMS: atom_id res chain seq x y z
N PRO A 1 39.50 -15.53 -19.31
CA PRO A 1 39.13 -14.09 -19.34
C PRO A 1 37.72 -13.85 -19.85
N CYS A 2 37.23 -14.60 -20.88
CA CYS A 2 35.89 -14.42 -21.44
C CYS A 2 34.74 -14.73 -20.49
N GLN A 3 34.89 -15.68 -19.56
CA GLN A 3 33.83 -16.02 -18.59
C GLN A 3 33.62 -14.92 -17.54
N SER A 4 34.67 -14.22 -17.12
CA SER A 4 34.54 -13.14 -16.13
C SER A 4 33.88 -11.87 -16.74
N SER A 5 34.10 -11.59 -18.02
CA SER A 5 33.45 -10.46 -18.71
C SER A 5 31.97 -10.72 -18.95
N ALA A 6 31.58 -11.94 -19.37
CA ALA A 6 30.19 -12.31 -19.57
C ALA A 6 29.39 -12.28 -18.25
N ALA A 7 29.94 -12.78 -17.14
CA ALA A 7 29.32 -12.67 -15.83
C ALA A 7 29.15 -11.19 -15.41
N SER A 8 30.17 -10.36 -15.59
CA SER A 8 30.11 -8.92 -15.32
C SER A 8 29.01 -8.22 -16.12
N ASP A 9 28.81 -8.59 -17.39
CA ASP A 9 27.78 -7.99 -18.23
C ASP A 9 26.37 -8.44 -17.82
N VAL A 10 26.18 -9.69 -17.35
CA VAL A 10 24.91 -10.15 -16.77
C VAL A 10 24.55 -9.34 -15.53
N TYR A 11 25.49 -9.17 -14.59
CA TYR A 11 25.26 -8.34 -13.38
C TYR A 11 24.87 -6.90 -13.75
N LYS A 12 25.57 -6.28 -14.69
CA LYS A 12 25.24 -4.92 -15.14
C LYS A 12 23.83 -4.82 -15.72
N ARG A 13 23.46 -5.77 -16.61
CA ARG A 13 22.11 -5.80 -17.21
C ARG A 13 21.03 -5.97 -16.16
N GLN A 14 21.22 -6.86 -15.19
CA GLN A 14 20.26 -7.09 -14.11
C GLN A 14 20.14 -5.87 -13.20
N THR A 15 21.24 -5.25 -12.83
CA THR A 15 21.25 -4.00 -12.05
C THR A 15 20.50 -2.89 -12.77
N LEU A 16 20.78 -2.69 -14.05
CA LEU A 16 20.06 -1.70 -14.85
C LEU A 16 18.57 -2.02 -14.96
N THR A 17 18.20 -3.28 -15.19
CA THR A 17 16.79 -3.69 -15.24
C THR A 17 16.08 -3.34 -13.94
N GLY A 18 16.63 -3.68 -12.78
CA GLY A 18 16.05 -3.36 -11.48
C GLY A 18 15.87 -1.85 -11.25
N LEU A 19 16.90 -1.07 -11.53
CA LEU A 19 16.85 0.40 -11.37
C LEU A 19 15.85 1.06 -12.32
N ILE A 20 15.83 0.65 -13.59
CA ILE A 20 14.89 1.19 -14.60
C ILE A 20 13.45 0.86 -14.21
N VAL A 21 13.17 -0.37 -13.79
CA VAL A 21 11.83 -0.78 -13.35
C VAL A 21 11.40 0.02 -12.12
N GLY A 22 12.28 0.19 -11.14
CA GLY A 22 12.01 0.99 -9.95
C GLY A 22 11.66 2.44 -10.31
N TRP A 23 12.40 3.03 -11.24
CA TRP A 23 12.12 4.39 -11.71
C TRP A 23 10.75 4.50 -12.42
N PHE A 24 10.42 3.57 -13.31
CA PHE A 24 9.13 3.58 -14.01
C PHE A 24 7.95 3.35 -13.05
N ILE A 25 8.07 2.44 -12.08
CA ILE A 25 7.04 2.24 -11.05
C ILE A 25 6.80 3.53 -10.28
N SER A 26 7.89 4.20 -9.88
CA SER A 26 7.80 5.49 -9.18
C SER A 26 7.08 6.54 -10.03
N ALA A 27 7.43 6.66 -11.31
CA ALA A 27 6.81 7.60 -12.23
C ALA A 27 5.31 7.31 -12.46
N ILE A 28 4.93 6.02 -12.58
CA ILE A 28 3.53 5.62 -12.72
C ILE A 28 2.76 5.97 -11.45
N THR A 29 3.30 5.65 -10.29
CA THR A 29 2.65 5.95 -9.00
C THR A 29 2.48 7.46 -8.82
N GLU A 30 3.53 8.26 -9.08
CA GLU A 30 3.47 9.72 -9.03
C GLU A 30 2.40 10.28 -9.98
N TYR A 31 2.26 9.72 -11.18
CA TYR A 31 1.23 10.16 -12.13
C TYR A 31 -0.18 9.97 -11.57
N TYR A 32 -0.45 8.84 -10.90
CA TYR A 32 -1.78 8.55 -10.37
C TYR A 32 -2.08 9.21 -9.02
N THR A 33 -1.07 9.53 -8.24
CA THR A 33 -1.24 10.04 -6.86
C THR A 33 -0.81 11.49 -6.68
N GLY A 34 0.02 12.05 -7.59
CA GLY A 34 0.63 13.36 -7.42
C GLY A 34 -0.37 14.52 -7.48
N LEU A 35 -0.16 15.49 -6.62
CA LEU A 35 -0.95 16.74 -6.58
C LEU A 35 -0.93 17.43 -7.95
N GLY A 36 -2.08 17.89 -8.42
CA GLY A 36 -2.22 18.56 -9.71
C GLY A 36 -2.14 17.64 -10.94
N LYS A 37 -1.90 16.35 -10.78
CA LYS A 37 -1.95 15.38 -11.87
C LYS A 37 -3.41 15.08 -12.27
N LYS A 38 -3.60 14.76 -13.55
CA LYS A 38 -4.93 14.54 -14.12
C LYS A 38 -5.81 13.56 -13.32
N PRO A 39 -5.35 12.37 -12.88
CA PRO A 39 -6.19 11.45 -12.12
C PRO A 39 -6.68 12.03 -10.78
N VAL A 40 -5.83 12.78 -10.09
CA VAL A 40 -6.19 13.46 -8.82
C VAL A 40 -7.20 14.58 -9.09
N LEU A 41 -6.99 15.38 -10.13
CA LEU A 41 -7.93 16.44 -10.53
C LEU A 41 -9.30 15.89 -10.96
N GLU A 42 -9.37 14.71 -11.55
CA GLU A 42 -10.63 14.04 -11.86
C GLU A 42 -11.40 13.67 -10.57
N ILE A 43 -10.73 13.21 -9.52
CA ILE A 43 -11.35 12.96 -8.21
C ILE A 43 -11.84 14.28 -7.59
N VAL A 44 -11.03 15.35 -7.66
CA VAL A 44 -11.42 16.69 -7.21
C VAL A 44 -12.68 17.14 -7.92
N GLN A 45 -12.74 17.01 -9.23
CA GLN A 45 -13.88 17.42 -10.03
C GLN A 45 -15.16 16.62 -9.69
N LYS A 46 -15.01 15.30 -9.43
CA LYS A 46 -16.12 14.43 -9.00
C LYS A 46 -16.59 14.73 -7.56
N SER A 47 -15.75 15.34 -6.73
CA SER A 47 -16.13 15.79 -5.39
C SER A 47 -17.21 16.87 -5.42
N SER A 48 -17.31 17.66 -6.50
CA SER A 48 -18.37 18.67 -6.66
C SER A 48 -19.79 18.10 -6.72
N THR A 49 -19.91 16.82 -7.07
CA THR A 49 -21.22 16.13 -7.14
C THR A 49 -21.52 15.29 -5.91
N GLY A 50 -20.60 15.23 -4.94
CA GLY A 50 -20.81 14.60 -3.64
C GLY A 50 -19.84 13.45 -3.31
N SER A 51 -19.98 12.91 -2.10
CA SER A 51 -19.08 11.87 -1.55
C SER A 51 -19.12 10.57 -2.35
N ALA A 52 -20.30 10.14 -2.83
CA ALA A 52 -20.44 8.89 -3.58
C ALA A 52 -19.63 8.91 -4.88
N THR A 53 -19.72 9.99 -5.63
CA THR A 53 -18.97 10.17 -6.88
C THR A 53 -17.47 10.32 -6.65
N ASN A 54 -17.06 10.95 -5.57
CA ASN A 54 -15.66 11.00 -5.14
C ASN A 54 -15.13 9.59 -4.84
N ILE A 55 -15.86 8.79 -4.05
CA ILE A 55 -15.46 7.40 -3.73
C ILE A 55 -15.32 6.58 -5.01
N ILE A 56 -16.31 6.61 -5.90
CA ILE A 56 -16.25 5.88 -7.16
C ILE A 56 -15.03 6.30 -8.00
N ALA A 57 -14.76 7.60 -8.07
CA ALA A 57 -13.64 8.12 -8.85
C ALA A 57 -12.28 7.63 -8.31
N GLY A 58 -12.07 7.65 -7.00
CA GLY A 58 -10.83 7.16 -6.40
C GLY A 58 -10.65 5.66 -6.55
N LEU A 59 -11.71 4.86 -6.37
CA LEU A 59 -11.68 3.41 -6.64
C LEU A 59 -11.29 3.15 -8.10
N ALA A 60 -11.92 3.84 -9.05
CA ALA A 60 -11.61 3.69 -10.47
C ALA A 60 -10.17 4.09 -10.79
N THR A 61 -9.68 5.19 -10.23
CA THR A 61 -8.30 5.66 -10.40
C THR A 61 -7.30 4.62 -9.88
N GLY A 62 -7.52 4.08 -8.68
CA GLY A 62 -6.67 3.03 -8.12
C GLY A 62 -6.69 1.75 -8.97
N MET A 63 -7.87 1.30 -9.43
CA MET A 63 -7.97 0.11 -10.29
C MET A 63 -7.24 0.30 -11.62
N ILE A 64 -7.41 1.43 -12.29
CA ILE A 64 -6.74 1.73 -13.56
C ILE A 64 -5.22 1.81 -13.38
N SER A 65 -4.74 2.31 -12.26
CA SER A 65 -3.31 2.44 -11.97
C SER A 65 -2.57 1.11 -11.94
N THR A 66 -3.27 0.00 -11.71
CA THR A 66 -2.67 -1.34 -11.72
C THR A 66 -2.20 -1.76 -13.11
N PHE A 67 -2.86 -1.28 -14.17
CA PHE A 67 -2.59 -1.69 -15.55
C PHE A 67 -1.13 -1.46 -15.96
N GLY A 68 -0.64 -0.24 -15.86
CA GLY A 68 0.74 0.10 -16.25
C GLY A 68 1.77 -0.59 -15.37
N SER A 69 1.53 -0.62 -14.07
CA SER A 69 2.42 -1.25 -13.09
C SER A 69 2.57 -2.74 -13.33
N VAL A 70 1.48 -3.46 -13.58
CA VAL A 70 1.50 -4.93 -13.80
C VAL A 70 2.15 -5.28 -15.12
N ILE A 71 1.91 -4.53 -16.20
CA ILE A 71 2.60 -4.75 -17.48
C ILE A 71 4.11 -4.55 -17.33
N LEU A 72 4.52 -3.48 -16.64
CA LEU A 72 5.94 -3.23 -16.37
C LEU A 72 6.56 -4.36 -15.55
N PHE A 73 5.86 -4.86 -14.57
CA PHE A 73 6.25 -6.03 -13.78
C PHE A 73 6.45 -7.28 -14.62
N ALA A 74 5.45 -7.62 -15.44
CA ALA A 74 5.52 -8.78 -16.30
C ALA A 74 6.72 -8.69 -17.26
N ALA A 75 6.96 -7.51 -17.83
CA ALA A 75 8.11 -7.25 -18.69
C ALA A 75 9.44 -7.37 -17.92
N ALA A 76 9.50 -6.85 -16.69
CA ALA A 76 10.68 -6.93 -15.84
C ALA A 76 11.03 -8.37 -15.46
N ILE A 77 10.05 -9.15 -15.05
CA ILE A 77 10.22 -10.59 -14.74
C ILE A 77 10.74 -11.32 -15.96
N TRP A 78 10.10 -11.12 -17.11
CA TRP A 78 10.49 -11.80 -18.35
C TRP A 78 11.90 -11.43 -18.80
N ALA A 79 12.24 -10.14 -18.82
CA ALA A 79 13.57 -9.67 -19.20
C ALA A 79 14.65 -10.20 -18.22
N ALA A 80 14.43 -10.07 -16.91
CA ALA A 80 15.35 -10.55 -15.90
C ALA A 80 15.57 -12.07 -15.99
N TYR A 81 14.51 -12.83 -16.19
CA TYR A 81 14.57 -14.27 -16.38
C TYR A 81 15.31 -14.66 -17.67
N ALA A 82 15.03 -13.98 -18.77
CA ALA A 82 15.68 -14.26 -20.06
C ALA A 82 17.21 -14.03 -20.03
N PHE A 83 17.68 -13.09 -19.21
CA PHE A 83 19.12 -12.81 -19.09
C PHE A 83 19.87 -13.78 -18.18
N ALA A 84 19.27 -14.24 -17.08
CA ALA A 84 19.99 -15.07 -16.10
C ALA A 84 19.06 -15.98 -15.26
N GLY A 85 17.91 -16.38 -15.78
CA GLY A 85 16.95 -17.23 -15.07
C GLY A 85 16.47 -16.60 -13.76
N PHE A 86 16.10 -17.44 -12.79
CA PHE A 86 15.63 -16.97 -11.48
C PHE A 86 16.69 -16.17 -10.70
N TYR A 87 17.97 -16.50 -10.89
CA TYR A 87 19.05 -15.71 -10.29
C TYR A 87 19.07 -14.27 -10.81
N GLY A 88 18.79 -14.08 -12.09
CA GLY A 88 18.64 -12.75 -12.69
C GLY A 88 17.51 -11.95 -12.07
N VAL A 89 16.37 -12.59 -11.79
CA VAL A 89 15.24 -11.94 -11.11
C VAL A 89 15.63 -11.50 -9.70
N ALA A 90 16.32 -12.35 -8.95
CA ALA A 90 16.81 -12.02 -7.61
C ALA A 90 17.78 -10.84 -7.61
N LEU A 91 18.71 -10.80 -8.57
CA LEU A 91 19.65 -9.68 -8.74
C LEU A 91 18.93 -8.38 -9.10
N SER A 92 17.94 -8.43 -9.98
CA SER A 92 17.14 -7.25 -10.35
C SER A 92 16.35 -6.72 -9.14
N ALA A 93 15.76 -7.61 -8.34
CA ALA A 93 15.09 -7.24 -7.09
C ALA A 93 16.05 -6.57 -6.11
N SER A 94 17.24 -7.14 -5.91
CA SER A 94 18.28 -6.58 -5.03
C SER A 94 18.77 -5.21 -5.53
N ALA A 95 18.98 -5.07 -6.81
CA ALA A 95 19.39 -3.80 -7.42
C ALA A 95 18.31 -2.72 -7.30
N MET A 96 17.03 -3.09 -7.49
CA MET A 96 15.91 -2.22 -7.25
C MET A 96 15.91 -1.70 -5.81
N MET A 97 16.16 -2.56 -4.83
CA MET A 97 16.21 -2.18 -3.42
C MET A 97 17.43 -1.33 -3.01
N ALA A 98 18.38 -1.07 -3.90
CA ALA A 98 19.57 -0.26 -3.57
C ALA A 98 19.23 1.17 -3.10
N THR A 99 18.09 1.72 -3.50
CA THR A 99 17.62 3.06 -3.11
C THR A 99 16.63 3.05 -1.94
N THR A 100 16.32 1.89 -1.35
CA THR A 100 15.29 1.72 -0.32
C THR A 100 15.54 2.61 0.91
N GLY A 101 16.79 2.75 1.36
CA GLY A 101 17.11 3.59 2.52
C GLY A 101 16.71 5.05 2.32
N MET A 102 16.92 5.60 1.14
CA MET A 102 16.48 6.97 0.81
C MET A 102 14.95 7.04 0.71
N GLN A 103 14.30 6.08 0.10
CA GLN A 103 12.85 6.06 -0.07
C GLN A 103 12.12 5.94 1.26
N LEU A 104 12.61 5.10 2.18
CA LEU A 104 12.07 4.99 3.54
C LEU A 104 12.27 6.29 4.35
N ALA A 105 13.38 6.98 4.17
CA ALA A 105 13.59 8.29 4.80
C ALA A 105 12.59 9.34 4.30
N ILE A 106 12.28 9.32 3.01
CA ILE A 106 11.28 10.21 2.40
C ILE A 106 9.86 9.81 2.81
N ASP A 107 9.56 8.50 2.91
CA ASP A 107 8.27 8.00 3.41
C ASP A 107 8.02 8.47 4.86
N ALA A 108 9.03 8.40 5.74
CA ALA A 108 8.95 8.89 7.10
C ALA A 108 8.75 10.41 7.20
N PHE A 109 9.17 11.16 6.20
CA PHE A 109 8.97 12.61 6.12
C PHE A 109 7.48 13.01 6.03
N GLY A 110 6.64 12.22 5.31
CA GLY A 110 5.21 12.49 5.15
C GLY A 110 4.48 12.69 6.48
N PRO A 111 4.43 11.67 7.38
CA PRO A 111 3.80 11.79 8.69
C PRO A 111 4.39 12.93 9.57
N ILE A 112 5.68 13.23 9.43
CA ILE A 112 6.32 14.32 10.16
C ILE A 112 5.76 15.67 9.69
N SER A 113 5.65 15.90 8.40
CA SER A 113 5.12 17.14 7.84
C SER A 113 3.63 17.33 8.11
N ASP A 114 2.83 16.25 8.03
CA ASP A 114 1.40 16.24 8.37
C ASP A 114 1.20 16.63 9.85
N ASN A 115 1.90 15.98 10.77
CA ASN A 115 1.82 16.31 12.20
C ASN A 115 2.33 17.73 12.49
N ALA A 116 3.37 18.20 11.80
CA ALA A 116 3.85 19.57 11.94
C ALA A 116 2.78 20.58 11.52
N GLY A 117 2.03 20.31 10.45
CA GLY A 117 0.88 21.11 10.03
C GLY A 117 -0.22 21.14 11.08
N GLY A 118 -0.56 19.99 11.68
CA GLY A 118 -1.50 19.91 12.79
C GLY A 118 -1.07 20.73 14.00
N VAL A 119 0.21 20.68 14.38
CA VAL A 119 0.76 21.48 15.47
C VAL A 119 0.70 22.98 15.15
N ALA A 120 1.04 23.39 13.92
CA ALA A 120 0.97 24.77 13.50
C ALA A 120 -0.45 25.34 13.58
N GLU A 121 -1.46 24.56 13.12
CA GLU A 121 -2.87 24.94 13.20
C GLU A 121 -3.36 25.04 14.65
N MET A 122 -3.11 24.02 15.47
CA MET A 122 -3.57 23.96 16.86
C MET A 122 -2.88 25.00 17.77
N SER A 123 -1.66 25.41 17.47
CA SER A 123 -0.91 26.42 18.23
C SER A 123 -1.20 27.85 17.79
N GLY A 124 -2.04 28.05 16.76
CA GLY A 124 -2.40 29.37 16.26
C GLY A 124 -1.23 30.13 15.63
N GLN A 125 -0.33 29.42 14.94
CA GLN A 125 0.79 30.03 14.21
C GLN A 125 0.29 30.89 13.04
N ASP A 126 1.18 31.72 12.52
CA ASP A 126 0.90 32.52 11.33
C ASP A 126 0.43 31.61 10.18
N PRO A 127 -0.64 31.97 9.44
CA PRO A 127 -1.18 31.17 8.33
C PRO A 127 -0.12 30.73 7.31
N ILE A 128 0.94 31.49 7.10
CA ILE A 128 2.05 31.13 6.21
C ILE A 128 2.78 29.86 6.68
N VAL A 129 2.81 29.58 7.98
CA VAL A 129 3.42 28.35 8.53
C VAL A 129 2.59 27.15 8.13
N ARG A 130 1.25 27.27 8.24
CA ARG A 130 0.33 26.22 7.82
C ARG A 130 0.42 25.96 6.31
N GLU A 131 0.43 26.99 5.49
CA GLU A 131 0.58 26.87 4.04
C GLU A 131 1.85 26.10 3.66
N ARG A 132 2.98 26.40 4.30
CA ARG A 132 4.26 25.72 4.06
C ARG A 132 4.23 24.26 4.49
N THR A 133 3.63 23.94 5.63
CA THR A 133 3.51 22.56 6.10
C THR A 133 2.56 21.75 5.23
N ASP A 134 1.49 22.34 4.70
CA ASP A 134 0.56 21.66 3.79
C ASP A 134 1.22 21.31 2.45
N ILE A 135 2.07 22.21 1.93
CA ILE A 135 2.88 21.92 0.73
C ILE A 135 3.83 20.74 0.98
N LEU A 136 4.55 20.77 2.11
CA LEU A 136 5.46 19.70 2.48
C LEU A 136 4.72 18.36 2.68
N ASP A 137 3.55 18.40 3.30
CA ASP A 137 2.71 17.22 3.52
C ASP A 137 2.19 16.62 2.21
N SER A 138 1.75 17.44 1.24
CA SER A 138 1.35 16.96 -0.07
C SER A 138 2.48 16.27 -0.85
N VAL A 139 3.72 16.76 -0.69
CA VAL A 139 4.92 16.08 -1.21
C VAL A 139 5.15 14.76 -0.47
N GLY A 140 5.00 14.77 0.86
CA GLY A 140 5.12 13.59 1.70
C GLY A 140 4.18 12.46 1.27
N ASN A 141 2.91 12.76 1.01
CA ASN A 141 1.93 11.78 0.56
C ASN A 141 2.27 11.16 -0.82
N THR A 142 2.70 11.98 -1.77
CA THR A 142 3.10 11.49 -3.10
C THR A 142 4.33 10.59 -2.99
N THR A 143 5.31 10.98 -2.16
CA THR A 143 6.53 10.20 -1.97
C THR A 143 6.29 8.93 -1.17
N ALA A 144 5.40 8.94 -0.19
CA ALA A 144 4.96 7.76 0.54
C ALA A 144 4.29 6.75 -0.40
N ALA A 145 3.35 7.19 -1.25
CA ALA A 145 2.71 6.34 -2.25
C ALA A 145 3.74 5.76 -3.24
N THR A 146 4.71 6.57 -3.68
CA THR A 146 5.79 6.15 -4.58
C THR A 146 6.71 5.13 -3.92
N GLY A 147 7.10 5.34 -2.65
CA GLY A 147 7.90 4.40 -1.88
C GLY A 147 7.21 3.05 -1.67
N LYS A 148 5.90 3.06 -1.37
CA LYS A 148 5.09 1.84 -1.27
C LYS A 148 4.95 1.13 -2.61
N GLY A 149 4.68 1.84 -3.70
CA GLY A 149 4.63 1.27 -5.05
C GLY A 149 5.93 0.55 -5.41
N PHE A 150 7.06 1.14 -5.08
CA PHE A 150 8.39 0.54 -5.22
C PHE A 150 8.58 -0.68 -4.32
N ALA A 151 8.14 -0.62 -3.05
CA ALA A 151 8.22 -1.74 -2.11
C ALA A 151 7.39 -2.95 -2.59
N ILE A 152 6.18 -2.72 -3.09
CA ILE A 152 5.33 -3.76 -3.69
C ILE A 152 6.05 -4.41 -4.87
N ALA A 153 6.67 -3.59 -5.73
CA ALA A 153 7.43 -4.05 -6.88
C ALA A 153 8.62 -4.94 -6.50
N SER A 154 9.44 -4.50 -5.58
CA SER A 154 10.59 -5.28 -5.12
C SER A 154 10.16 -6.57 -4.40
N ALA A 155 9.08 -6.52 -3.62
CA ALA A 155 8.51 -7.69 -2.95
C ALA A 155 8.02 -8.75 -3.96
N ALA A 156 7.38 -8.34 -5.04
CA ALA A 156 6.92 -9.25 -6.07
C ALA A 156 8.08 -9.95 -6.81
N LEU A 157 9.14 -9.22 -7.17
CA LEU A 157 10.35 -9.82 -7.75
C LEU A 157 11.05 -10.76 -6.76
N THR A 158 11.12 -10.37 -5.49
CA THR A 158 11.70 -11.21 -4.43
C THR A 158 10.89 -12.47 -4.20
N SER A 159 9.55 -12.39 -4.21
CA SER A 159 8.69 -13.58 -4.06
C SER A 159 8.94 -14.60 -5.17
N LEU A 160 9.16 -14.16 -6.41
CA LEU A 160 9.49 -15.05 -7.52
C LEU A 160 10.86 -15.74 -7.34
N ALA A 161 11.85 -15.02 -6.80
CA ALA A 161 13.14 -15.61 -6.45
C ALA A 161 12.98 -16.66 -5.34
N LEU A 162 12.13 -16.41 -4.34
CA LEU A 162 11.80 -17.36 -3.28
C LEU A 162 11.01 -18.57 -3.80
N PHE A 163 10.19 -18.41 -4.83
CA PHE A 163 9.57 -19.55 -5.53
C PHE A 163 10.62 -20.51 -6.11
N ALA A 164 11.65 -19.99 -6.73
CA ALA A 164 12.74 -20.83 -7.24
C ALA A 164 13.46 -21.60 -6.13
N ALA A 165 13.74 -20.94 -5.01
CA ALA A 165 14.30 -21.59 -3.83
C ALA A 165 13.34 -22.65 -3.28
N TYR A 166 12.05 -22.38 -3.23
CA TYR A 166 11.03 -23.32 -2.80
C TYR A 166 10.99 -24.57 -3.66
N VAL A 167 10.94 -24.43 -4.98
CA VAL A 167 10.96 -25.55 -5.93
C VAL A 167 12.22 -26.40 -5.75
N THR A 168 13.37 -25.75 -5.59
CA THR A 168 14.64 -26.44 -5.35
C THR A 168 14.65 -27.20 -4.01
N PHE A 169 14.13 -26.58 -2.94
CA PHE A 169 14.12 -27.17 -1.60
C PHE A 169 13.14 -28.36 -1.50
N THR A 170 11.97 -28.24 -2.11
CA THR A 170 10.93 -29.30 -2.08
C THR A 170 11.18 -30.43 -3.09
N GLY A 171 12.07 -30.21 -4.06
CA GLY A 171 12.38 -31.17 -5.11
C GLY A 171 11.26 -31.39 -6.12
N ILE A 172 10.25 -30.50 -6.17
CA ILE A 172 9.20 -30.55 -7.21
C ILE A 172 9.76 -30.00 -8.52
N GLU A 173 9.31 -30.55 -9.65
CA GLU A 173 9.74 -30.08 -10.98
C GLU A 173 9.11 -28.73 -11.36
N GLY A 174 7.95 -28.40 -10.76
CA GLY A 174 7.21 -27.19 -11.02
C GLY A 174 5.83 -27.20 -10.36
N ILE A 175 5.08 -26.13 -10.55
CA ILE A 175 3.71 -25.98 -10.01
C ILE A 175 2.72 -26.18 -11.14
N ASN A 176 2.10 -27.36 -11.20
CA ASN A 176 1.16 -27.70 -12.27
C ASN A 176 -0.27 -27.27 -11.91
N ILE A 177 -0.69 -26.14 -12.44
CA ILE A 177 -2.04 -25.56 -12.22
C ILE A 177 -3.18 -26.38 -12.85
N PHE A 178 -2.89 -27.35 -13.73
CA PHE A 178 -3.92 -28.27 -14.26
C PHE A 178 -4.30 -29.37 -13.27
N LYS A 179 -3.53 -29.57 -12.19
CA LYS A 179 -3.95 -30.45 -11.11
C LYS A 179 -5.02 -29.74 -10.27
N ALA A 180 -6.22 -30.34 -10.16
CA ALA A 180 -7.35 -29.73 -9.46
C ALA A 180 -7.04 -29.27 -8.01
N PRO A 181 -6.31 -30.02 -7.17
CA PRO A 181 -5.92 -29.56 -5.84
C PRO A 181 -5.03 -28.31 -5.87
N VAL A 182 -4.10 -28.22 -6.82
CA VAL A 182 -3.20 -27.05 -6.99
C VAL A 182 -3.99 -25.82 -7.43
N LEU A 183 -4.88 -25.99 -8.40
CA LEU A 183 -5.77 -24.91 -8.86
C LEU A 183 -6.70 -24.43 -7.74
N ALA A 184 -7.25 -25.33 -6.93
CA ALA A 184 -8.07 -24.97 -5.79
C ALA A 184 -7.30 -24.10 -4.78
N MET A 185 -6.04 -24.46 -4.49
CA MET A 185 -5.19 -23.68 -3.58
C MET A 185 -4.75 -22.34 -4.18
N LEU A 186 -4.63 -22.23 -5.50
CA LEU A 186 -4.40 -20.95 -6.17
C LEU A 186 -5.59 -19.99 -5.94
N PHE A 187 -6.83 -20.46 -6.02
CA PHE A 187 -8.02 -19.64 -5.69
C PHE A 187 -8.04 -19.25 -4.22
N VAL A 188 -7.71 -20.18 -3.31
CA VAL A 188 -7.59 -19.87 -1.87
C VAL A 188 -6.52 -18.79 -1.66
N GLY A 189 -5.35 -18.92 -2.27
CA GLY A 189 -4.30 -17.92 -2.22
C GLY A 189 -4.75 -16.56 -2.75
N GLY A 190 -5.44 -16.53 -3.89
CA GLY A 190 -5.97 -15.29 -4.48
C GLY A 190 -7.00 -14.58 -3.60
N MET A 191 -7.74 -15.33 -2.78
CA MET A 191 -8.71 -14.77 -1.83
C MET A 191 -8.02 -14.10 -0.62
N VAL A 192 -6.88 -14.61 -0.15
CA VAL A 192 -6.26 -14.20 1.12
C VAL A 192 -5.97 -12.70 1.20
N PRO A 193 -5.36 -12.03 0.20
CA PRO A 193 -5.12 -10.58 0.26
C PRO A 193 -6.41 -9.76 0.36
N VAL A 194 -7.48 -10.21 -0.28
CA VAL A 194 -8.80 -9.54 -0.24
C VAL A 194 -9.40 -9.62 1.16
N VAL A 195 -9.39 -10.81 1.75
CA VAL A 195 -9.90 -11.04 3.12
C VAL A 195 -9.02 -10.33 4.15
N PHE A 196 -7.69 -10.37 3.97
CA PHE A 196 -6.75 -9.63 4.81
C PHE A 196 -7.07 -8.14 4.82
N SER A 197 -7.27 -7.53 3.64
CA SER A 197 -7.61 -6.11 3.52
C SER A 197 -8.95 -5.79 4.21
N ALA A 198 -9.95 -6.65 4.06
CA ALA A 198 -11.23 -6.46 4.74
C ALA A 198 -11.10 -6.52 6.27
N LEU A 199 -10.30 -7.45 6.78
CA LEU A 199 -10.01 -7.57 8.23
C LEU A 199 -9.24 -6.35 8.73
N ALA A 200 -8.22 -5.90 7.99
CA ALA A 200 -7.43 -4.72 8.35
C ALA A 200 -8.29 -3.45 8.38
N MET A 201 -9.13 -3.21 7.37
CA MET A 201 -10.06 -2.07 7.36
C MET A 201 -11.04 -2.09 8.52
N ASN A 202 -11.61 -3.26 8.84
CA ASN A 202 -12.49 -3.41 10.00
C ASN A 202 -11.75 -3.16 11.31
N ALA A 203 -10.50 -3.60 11.43
CA ALA A 203 -9.66 -3.36 12.59
C ALA A 203 -9.41 -1.87 12.82
N VAL A 204 -9.05 -1.14 11.75
CA VAL A 204 -8.88 0.33 11.80
C VAL A 204 -10.18 1.02 12.23
N GLY A 205 -11.33 0.62 11.64
CA GLY A 205 -12.62 1.19 11.99
C GLY A 205 -12.98 1.00 13.49
N LYS A 206 -12.70 -0.17 14.05
CA LYS A 206 -12.91 -0.43 15.50
C LYS A 206 -11.99 0.43 16.36
N ALA A 207 -10.69 0.45 16.06
CA ALA A 207 -9.72 1.25 16.80
C ALA A 207 -10.07 2.75 16.76
N ALA A 208 -10.48 3.26 15.60
CA ALA A 208 -10.93 4.63 15.42
C ALA A 208 -12.18 4.92 16.29
N MET A 209 -13.15 4.02 16.35
CA MET A 209 -14.35 4.20 17.17
C MET A 209 -14.04 4.22 18.67
N GLU A 210 -13.13 3.38 19.16
CA GLU A 210 -12.67 3.43 20.57
C GLU A 210 -12.04 4.79 20.89
N MET A 211 -11.25 5.32 19.98
CA MET A 211 -10.65 6.66 20.10
C MET A 211 -11.73 7.76 20.12
N VAL A 212 -12.72 7.69 19.25
CA VAL A 212 -13.86 8.65 19.22
C VAL A 212 -14.63 8.63 20.55
N TYR A 213 -14.87 7.45 21.11
CA TYR A 213 -15.56 7.36 22.42
C TYR A 213 -14.72 7.99 23.53
N GLU A 214 -13.42 7.76 23.55
CA GLU A 214 -12.53 8.36 24.54
C GLU A 214 -12.47 9.89 24.42
N VAL A 215 -12.32 10.43 23.21
CA VAL A 215 -12.32 11.89 22.98
C VAL A 215 -13.64 12.50 23.44
N ARG A 216 -14.79 11.88 23.10
CA ARG A 216 -16.11 12.34 23.55
C ARG A 216 -16.27 12.28 25.08
N ARG A 217 -15.71 11.24 25.71
CA ARG A 217 -15.67 11.14 27.17
C ARG A 217 -14.90 12.33 27.77
N GLN A 218 -13.71 12.61 27.25
CA GLN A 218 -12.88 13.72 27.73
C GLN A 218 -13.60 15.06 27.60
N PHE A 219 -14.28 15.31 26.48
CA PHE A 219 -15.05 16.53 26.29
C PHE A 219 -16.20 16.68 27.29
N LYS A 220 -16.82 15.57 27.69
CA LYS A 220 -17.93 15.55 28.64
C LYS A 220 -17.47 15.64 30.10
N GLU A 221 -16.39 14.94 30.44
CA GLU A 221 -16.00 14.69 31.84
C GLU A 221 -14.87 15.58 32.34
N ILE A 222 -14.08 16.21 31.44
CA ILE A 222 -12.98 17.09 31.85
C ILE A 222 -13.42 18.56 31.76
N PRO A 223 -13.71 19.23 32.89
CA PRO A 223 -14.16 20.62 32.88
C PRO A 223 -13.08 21.56 32.33
N GLY A 224 -13.47 22.37 31.34
CA GLY A 224 -12.60 23.38 30.77
C GLY A 224 -11.71 22.93 29.62
N ILE A 225 -11.75 21.66 29.19
CA ILE A 225 -10.99 21.14 28.05
C ILE A 225 -11.35 21.91 26.77
N MET A 226 -12.62 22.16 26.51
CA MET A 226 -13.11 22.94 25.35
C MET A 226 -12.71 24.41 25.36
N LYS A 227 -12.26 24.92 26.52
CA LYS A 227 -11.79 26.32 26.71
C LYS A 227 -10.26 26.39 26.81
N GLY A 228 -9.55 25.30 26.57
CA GLY A 228 -8.08 25.22 26.70
C GLY A 228 -7.58 25.37 28.13
N LYS A 229 -8.45 25.26 29.14
CA LYS A 229 -8.08 25.41 30.56
C LYS A 229 -7.65 24.10 31.24
N ALA A 230 -7.97 22.96 30.65
CA ALA A 230 -7.55 21.64 31.08
C ALA A 230 -6.81 20.91 29.96
N LYS A 231 -5.81 20.11 30.30
CA LYS A 231 -5.08 19.29 29.34
C LYS A 231 -5.85 18.01 29.04
N PRO A 232 -5.87 17.55 27.77
CA PRO A 232 -6.39 16.22 27.43
C PRO A 232 -5.57 15.09 28.06
N GLU A 233 -6.20 13.95 28.29
CA GLU A 233 -5.54 12.72 28.72
C GLU A 233 -4.90 12.01 27.52
N TYR A 234 -3.79 12.52 26.98
CA TYR A 234 -3.12 11.97 25.80
C TYR A 234 -2.64 10.54 26.04
N ASP A 235 -2.07 10.25 27.20
CA ASP A 235 -1.56 8.91 27.55
C ASP A 235 -2.65 7.83 27.40
N LYS A 236 -3.89 8.18 27.75
CA LYS A 236 -5.02 7.29 27.61
C LYS A 236 -5.40 7.05 26.14
N CYS A 237 -5.32 8.07 25.32
CA CYS A 237 -5.52 7.93 23.87
C CYS A 237 -4.46 7.03 23.25
N VAL A 238 -3.19 7.21 23.61
CA VAL A 238 -2.07 6.38 23.16
C VAL A 238 -2.26 4.91 23.60
N ASP A 239 -2.63 4.68 24.86
CA ASP A 239 -2.88 3.34 25.40
C ASP A 239 -4.02 2.61 24.66
N ILE A 240 -5.14 3.31 24.40
CA ILE A 240 -6.26 2.77 23.63
C ILE A 240 -5.82 2.41 22.21
N SER A 241 -5.16 3.33 21.50
CA SER A 241 -4.68 3.11 20.13
C SER A 241 -3.73 1.91 20.05
N THR A 242 -2.75 1.83 20.97
CA THR A 242 -1.76 0.75 21.00
C THR A 242 -2.42 -0.61 21.30
N LYS A 243 -3.29 -0.68 22.29
CA LYS A 243 -4.00 -1.92 22.65
C LYS A 243 -4.92 -2.39 21.53
N ALA A 244 -5.67 -1.46 20.93
CA ALA A 244 -6.56 -1.78 19.81
C ALA A 244 -5.77 -2.30 18.62
N SER A 245 -4.67 -1.65 18.24
CA SER A 245 -3.82 -2.08 17.14
C SER A 245 -3.29 -3.50 17.34
N LEU A 246 -2.73 -3.80 18.49
CA LEU A 246 -2.21 -5.14 18.80
C LEU A 246 -3.30 -6.22 18.77
N LYS A 247 -4.46 -5.94 19.36
CA LYS A 247 -5.57 -6.88 19.44
C LYS A 247 -6.20 -7.16 18.07
N GLU A 248 -6.52 -6.11 17.33
CA GLU A 248 -7.24 -6.24 16.06
C GLU A 248 -6.37 -6.81 14.94
N MET A 249 -5.03 -6.67 15.01
CA MET A 249 -4.11 -7.27 14.05
C MET A 249 -3.84 -8.76 14.28
N MET A 250 -4.35 -9.36 15.38
CA MET A 250 -4.18 -10.80 15.61
C MET A 250 -4.87 -11.66 14.55
N LEU A 251 -6.09 -11.33 14.17
CA LEU A 251 -6.85 -12.12 13.19
C LEU A 251 -6.25 -12.06 11.77
N PRO A 252 -5.87 -10.89 11.21
CA PRO A 252 -5.09 -10.80 9.99
C PRO A 252 -3.78 -11.61 10.05
N GLY A 253 -3.06 -11.54 11.17
CA GLY A 253 -1.84 -12.31 11.38
C GLY A 253 -2.07 -13.83 11.38
N ILE A 254 -3.12 -14.30 12.04
CA ILE A 254 -3.50 -15.72 12.04
C ILE A 254 -3.87 -16.18 10.61
N LEU A 255 -4.56 -15.35 9.84
CA LEU A 255 -4.90 -15.67 8.46
C LEU A 255 -3.64 -15.91 7.62
N THR A 256 -2.67 -15.00 7.70
CA THR A 256 -1.47 -15.06 6.86
C THR A 256 -0.54 -16.20 7.23
N ILE A 257 -0.36 -16.47 8.53
CA ILE A 257 0.52 -17.54 9.02
C ILE A 257 -0.19 -18.89 9.05
N GLY A 258 -1.45 -18.91 9.47
CA GLY A 258 -2.21 -20.13 9.65
C GLY A 258 -2.60 -20.81 8.34
N THR A 259 -2.93 -20.05 7.30
CA THR A 259 -3.38 -20.62 6.01
C THR A 259 -2.33 -21.54 5.37
N PRO A 260 -1.05 -21.13 5.18
CA PRO A 260 -0.05 -22.04 4.62
C PRO A 260 0.24 -23.24 5.53
N ILE A 261 0.16 -23.08 6.84
CA ILE A 261 0.32 -24.19 7.79
C ILE A 261 -0.83 -25.21 7.60
N ILE A 262 -2.07 -24.73 7.51
CA ILE A 262 -3.23 -25.60 7.28
C ILE A 262 -3.12 -26.32 5.95
N ILE A 263 -2.75 -25.63 4.88
CA ILE A 263 -2.57 -26.20 3.54
C ILE A 263 -1.50 -27.28 3.52
N THR A 264 -0.48 -27.17 4.37
CA THR A 264 0.59 -28.16 4.45
C THR A 264 0.23 -29.31 5.37
N VAL A 265 -0.25 -29.02 6.59
CA VAL A 265 -0.41 -30.02 7.65
C VAL A 265 -1.69 -30.84 7.48
N LEU A 266 -2.81 -30.19 7.14
CA LEU A 266 -4.10 -30.87 7.06
C LEU A 266 -4.12 -32.01 6.02
N PRO A 267 -3.63 -31.83 4.77
CA PRO A 267 -3.58 -32.91 3.79
C PRO A 267 -2.70 -34.09 4.18
N MET A 268 -1.64 -33.85 5.00
CA MET A 268 -0.80 -34.94 5.52
C MET A 268 -1.60 -35.92 6.36
N PHE A 269 -2.55 -35.45 7.17
CA PHE A 269 -3.43 -36.33 7.96
C PHE A 269 -4.36 -37.18 7.12
N PHE A 270 -4.65 -36.75 5.88
CA PHE A 270 -5.44 -37.53 4.92
C PHE A 270 -4.56 -38.42 4.00
N GLY A 271 -3.28 -38.51 4.26
CA GLY A 271 -2.34 -39.35 3.51
C GLY A 271 -2.07 -38.89 2.08
N LEU A 272 -2.21 -37.59 1.79
CA LEU A 272 -1.82 -37.05 0.49
C LEU A 272 -0.30 -37.12 0.32
N ASP A 273 0.11 -37.31 -0.94
CA ASP A 273 1.51 -37.34 -1.31
C ASP A 273 2.21 -35.98 -1.03
N ASN A 274 3.42 -36.03 -0.51
CA ASN A 274 4.18 -34.84 -0.15
C ASN A 274 4.51 -33.94 -1.35
N GLN A 275 4.72 -34.52 -2.54
CA GLN A 275 4.95 -33.71 -3.75
C GLN A 275 3.67 -32.94 -4.13
N LEU A 276 2.50 -33.59 -4.05
CA LEU A 276 1.25 -32.93 -4.30
C LEU A 276 0.96 -31.80 -3.30
N ILE A 277 1.26 -32.03 -2.01
CA ILE A 277 1.13 -31.01 -0.97
C ILE A 277 2.03 -29.81 -1.26
N ALA A 278 3.28 -30.06 -1.67
CA ALA A 278 4.20 -29.00 -2.07
C ALA A 278 3.67 -28.24 -3.30
N GLU A 279 3.17 -28.90 -4.32
CA GLU A 279 2.56 -28.21 -5.46
C GLU A 279 1.31 -27.40 -5.05
N MET A 280 0.48 -27.91 -4.14
CA MET A 280 -0.68 -27.19 -3.60
C MET A 280 -0.25 -25.89 -2.89
N LEU A 281 0.77 -25.96 -2.03
CA LEU A 281 1.31 -24.77 -1.37
C LEU A 281 1.93 -23.80 -2.39
N GLY A 282 2.57 -24.30 -3.43
CA GLY A 282 3.06 -23.50 -4.55
C GLY A 282 1.93 -22.77 -5.29
N GLY A 283 0.82 -23.47 -5.57
CA GLY A 283 -0.39 -22.86 -6.14
C GLY A 283 -0.96 -21.74 -5.25
N TYR A 284 -1.06 -22.00 -3.95
CA TYR A 284 -1.46 -20.99 -2.96
C TYR A 284 -0.56 -19.75 -3.01
N MET A 285 0.76 -19.92 -2.95
CA MET A 285 1.71 -18.81 -3.01
C MET A 285 1.57 -17.99 -4.30
N ALA A 286 1.37 -18.66 -5.44
CA ALA A 286 1.14 -17.98 -6.72
C ALA A 286 -0.14 -17.11 -6.65
N GLY A 287 -1.23 -17.65 -6.12
CA GLY A 287 -2.48 -16.91 -5.92
C GLY A 287 -2.31 -15.68 -5.01
N VAL A 288 -1.66 -15.86 -3.86
CA VAL A 288 -1.35 -14.75 -2.92
C VAL A 288 -0.53 -13.68 -3.61
N THR A 289 0.51 -14.06 -4.35
CA THR A 289 1.41 -13.09 -5.00
C THR A 289 0.68 -12.26 -6.05
N VAL A 290 -0.05 -12.90 -6.96
CA VAL A 290 -0.74 -12.18 -8.04
C VAL A 290 -1.84 -11.26 -7.49
N SER A 291 -2.71 -11.80 -6.64
CA SER A 291 -3.79 -11.02 -6.03
C SER A 291 -3.25 -9.94 -5.10
N GLY A 292 -2.23 -10.26 -4.29
CA GLY A 292 -1.61 -9.31 -3.34
C GLY A 292 -0.99 -8.12 -4.05
N VAL A 293 -0.24 -8.34 -5.13
CA VAL A 293 0.36 -7.25 -5.93
C VAL A 293 -0.71 -6.35 -6.52
N LEU A 294 -1.75 -6.92 -7.15
CA LEU A 294 -2.85 -6.15 -7.74
C LEU A 294 -3.58 -5.33 -6.67
N TRP A 295 -3.89 -5.96 -5.54
CA TRP A 295 -4.65 -5.36 -4.46
C TRP A 295 -3.85 -4.25 -3.76
N ALA A 296 -2.56 -4.48 -3.50
CA ALA A 296 -1.68 -3.51 -2.87
C ALA A 296 -1.48 -2.26 -3.75
N ILE A 297 -1.20 -2.41 -5.07
CA ILE A 297 -1.06 -1.26 -5.98
C ILE A 297 -2.37 -0.48 -6.05
N PHE A 298 -3.51 -1.18 -6.19
CA PHE A 298 -4.83 -0.56 -6.21
C PHE A 298 -5.06 0.30 -4.96
N GLN A 299 -4.89 -0.28 -3.78
CA GLN A 299 -5.17 0.41 -2.52
C GLN A 299 -4.20 1.55 -2.25
N ASN A 300 -2.92 1.35 -2.47
CA ASN A 300 -1.91 2.39 -2.32
C ASN A 300 -2.20 3.61 -3.19
N ASN A 301 -2.49 3.38 -4.48
CA ASN A 301 -2.70 4.48 -5.42
C ASN A 301 -4.07 5.14 -5.26
N ALA A 302 -5.12 4.38 -4.91
CA ALA A 302 -6.43 4.96 -4.58
C ALA A 302 -6.33 5.87 -3.36
N GLY A 303 -5.70 5.38 -2.27
CA GLY A 303 -5.55 6.13 -1.03
C GLY A 303 -4.73 7.40 -1.21
N GLY A 304 -3.57 7.31 -1.88
CA GLY A 304 -2.74 8.47 -2.18
C GLY A 304 -3.43 9.51 -3.09
N ALA A 305 -4.23 9.05 -4.04
CA ALA A 305 -4.99 9.94 -4.92
C ALA A 305 -6.12 10.67 -4.19
N TRP A 306 -6.85 10.01 -3.27
CA TRP A 306 -7.89 10.66 -2.46
C TRP A 306 -7.32 11.70 -1.52
N ASP A 307 -6.21 11.39 -0.85
CA ASP A 307 -5.58 12.31 0.09
C ASP A 307 -5.10 13.58 -0.63
N ASN A 308 -4.40 13.43 -1.75
CA ASN A 308 -4.00 14.60 -2.55
C ASN A 308 -5.18 15.34 -3.21
N ALA A 309 -6.29 14.66 -3.49
CA ALA A 309 -7.52 15.34 -3.90
C ALA A 309 -8.09 16.22 -2.78
N LYS A 310 -8.10 15.75 -1.53
CA LYS A 310 -8.48 16.57 -0.36
C LYS A 310 -7.53 17.77 -0.20
N LYS A 311 -6.22 17.56 -0.27
CA LYS A 311 -5.20 18.63 -0.14
C LYS A 311 -5.27 19.66 -1.26
N SER A 312 -5.78 19.29 -2.44
CA SER A 312 -6.04 20.26 -3.51
C SER A 312 -7.01 21.37 -3.08
N PHE A 313 -8.01 21.06 -2.22
CA PHE A 313 -8.92 22.06 -1.68
C PHE A 313 -8.31 22.92 -0.59
N GLU A 314 -7.34 22.41 0.14
CA GLU A 314 -6.62 23.17 1.16
C GLU A 314 -5.76 24.27 0.54
N ALA A 315 -5.13 23.97 -0.60
CA ALA A 315 -4.39 24.94 -1.40
C ALA A 315 -5.30 25.85 -2.26
N GLY A 316 -6.55 25.45 -2.47
CA GLY A 316 -7.47 26.09 -3.42
C GLY A 316 -7.33 25.49 -4.82
N VAL A 317 -8.45 25.04 -5.38
CA VAL A 317 -8.52 24.38 -6.69
C VAL A 317 -9.70 24.90 -7.51
N GLU A 318 -9.49 25.08 -8.80
CA GLU A 318 -10.54 25.50 -9.72
C GLU A 318 -11.42 24.31 -10.11
N ILE A 319 -12.73 24.45 -9.92
CA ILE A 319 -13.75 23.50 -10.37
C ILE A 319 -14.77 24.25 -11.21
N ASN A 320 -14.93 23.85 -12.46
CA ASN A 320 -15.90 24.46 -13.39
C ASN A 320 -15.79 26.00 -13.53
N GLY A 321 -14.57 26.55 -13.42
CA GLY A 321 -14.31 27.98 -13.53
C GLY A 321 -14.43 28.76 -12.22
N GLU A 322 -14.71 28.07 -11.10
CA GLU A 322 -14.78 28.71 -9.77
C GLU A 322 -13.70 28.14 -8.83
N MET A 323 -13.00 29.05 -8.13
CA MET A 323 -12.03 28.66 -7.11
C MET A 323 -12.74 28.09 -5.88
N THR A 324 -12.40 26.87 -5.53
CA THR A 324 -13.01 26.12 -4.42
C THR A 324 -11.96 25.83 -3.36
N PHE A 325 -12.29 26.09 -2.09
CA PHE A 325 -11.35 26.02 -0.97
C PHE A 325 -11.82 25.07 0.13
N LYS A 326 -10.97 24.90 1.14
CA LYS A 326 -11.26 24.19 2.40
C LYS A 326 -12.59 24.66 3.00
N GLY A 327 -13.42 23.71 3.45
CA GLY A 327 -14.73 23.99 4.05
C GLY A 327 -15.92 23.96 3.08
N SER A 328 -15.69 23.97 1.76
CA SER A 328 -16.74 23.79 0.76
C SER A 328 -17.38 22.40 0.82
N ASP A 329 -18.54 22.21 0.21
CA ASP A 329 -19.19 20.88 0.16
C ASP A 329 -18.36 19.88 -0.67
N ALA A 330 -17.68 20.34 -1.71
CA ALA A 330 -16.75 19.52 -2.48
C ALA A 330 -15.55 19.08 -1.62
N HIS A 331 -15.00 19.97 -0.78
CA HIS A 331 -13.97 19.60 0.20
C HIS A 331 -14.49 18.54 1.18
N LYS A 332 -15.68 18.69 1.75
CA LYS A 332 -16.28 17.69 2.66
C LYS A 332 -16.46 16.33 1.98
N ALA A 333 -16.84 16.34 0.70
CA ALA A 333 -16.92 15.12 -0.09
C ALA A 333 -15.54 14.46 -0.28
N SER A 334 -14.49 15.25 -0.52
CA SER A 334 -13.13 14.75 -0.65
C SER A 334 -12.56 14.19 0.67
N VAL A 335 -12.90 14.81 1.81
CA VAL A 335 -12.58 14.26 3.15
C VAL A 335 -13.21 12.88 3.36
N THR A 336 -14.43 12.64 2.84
CA THR A 336 -15.05 11.32 2.91
C THR A 336 -14.25 10.28 2.11
N GLY A 337 -13.77 10.64 0.91
CA GLY A 337 -12.92 9.76 0.10
C GLY A 337 -11.58 9.47 0.76
N ASP A 338 -10.95 10.48 1.34
CA ASP A 338 -9.70 10.35 2.10
C ASP A 338 -9.88 9.41 3.31
N THR A 339 -10.99 9.54 4.05
CA THR A 339 -11.33 8.63 5.16
C THR A 339 -11.45 7.16 4.71
N VAL A 340 -11.91 6.89 3.47
CA VAL A 340 -11.89 5.54 2.87
C VAL A 340 -10.47 5.16 2.44
N GLY A 341 -9.71 6.13 1.95
CA GLY A 341 -8.36 5.95 1.43
C GLY A 341 -7.30 5.66 2.48
N ASP A 342 -7.42 6.24 3.68
CA ASP A 342 -6.44 6.09 4.76
C ASP A 342 -6.22 4.62 5.15
N PRO A 343 -7.25 3.80 5.44
CA PRO A 343 -7.04 2.38 5.69
C PRO A 343 -6.44 1.64 4.48
N PHE A 344 -6.72 2.09 3.26
CA PHE A 344 -6.16 1.49 2.05
C PHE A 344 -4.66 1.71 1.96
N LYS A 345 -4.21 2.97 2.05
CA LYS A 345 -2.80 3.31 1.86
C LYS A 345 -1.93 3.00 3.08
N ASP A 346 -2.46 3.14 4.30
CA ASP A 346 -1.66 3.15 5.53
C ASP A 346 -1.75 1.85 6.35
N THR A 347 -2.68 0.93 6.00
CA THR A 347 -2.83 -0.32 6.75
C THR A 347 -2.85 -1.55 5.85
N SER A 348 -3.66 -1.59 4.80
CA SER A 348 -3.88 -2.80 3.99
C SER A 348 -3.15 -2.78 2.65
N GLY A 349 -2.82 -1.63 2.13
CA GLY A 349 -2.13 -1.44 0.87
C GLY A 349 -0.61 -1.50 0.91
#